data_2f24f721670d0641491d7ee57790ed1a
#
_entry.id   2f24f721670d0641491d7ee57790ed1a
#
_cell.length_a   1.000
_cell.length_b   1.000
_cell.length_c   1.000
_cell.angle_alpha   90.00
_cell.angle_beta   90.00
_cell.angle_gamma   90.00
#
_symmetry.space_group_name_H-M   'P 1'
#
loop_
_entity.id
_entity.type
_entity.pdbx_description
1 polymer ?
#
loop_
_entity_poly.entity_id
_entity_poly.type
_entity_poly.pdbx_seq_one_letter_code
_entity_poly.pdbx_strand_id
1 'polypeptide(L)'
;MKEKSVAAILLVTALGLTACGGQGTGAAASQEAAQEAQTGEAGGEQSEEADGDELTGTDAPEASKPEEGTQLDPGFSVESGSIPEITIEAKQIPDKECFRFVKDMKTGWNLGNTLDAYSQGKMYGDDISSEEIWGNPVTTKEMIDTLKNTGFRTVRIPVTWHNHVTDDGNGPVISEAWLDRVQEVVDYAYDNGMYVILNTHHDNTANIEGEGGYYPDTAHAEESDRYIRGIWTQVAERFKDYDEHLIFESLNEPRLAGTDYEWNFNAGVAECKDAAGSINRLNQLFVDTVRATGGNNVERYLMMPGYDASLAGAITDLYQLPNDIVSDKLIVSVHAYTPYNFALRPGSESEATDYFSWEDPKSVYEINDLMNSLYNKFVSKGIPVVIGEYGAVNRDNNTQDRVDYYAYYTAAARANGITCCVWDNGSFTDGETFGILRRRVNKWFFEETIEAMMKYS
;
A
#
# COMPACT_ATOMS: atom_id res chain seq x y z
N MET A 1 32.06 30.78 -24.56
CA MET A 1 32.95 31.52 -23.64
C MET A 1 32.32 31.53 -22.27
N LYS A 2 32.97 30.83 -21.34
CA LYS A 2 32.90 30.88 -19.87
C LYS A 2 31.62 30.39 -19.18
N GLU A 3 31.74 29.16 -18.75
CA GLU A 3 31.15 28.55 -17.55
C GLU A 3 31.19 29.45 -16.31
N LYS A 4 30.21 29.37 -15.48
CA LYS A 4 30.36 29.58 -14.02
C LYS A 4 29.48 28.59 -13.26
N SER A 5 30.14 27.59 -12.74
CA SER A 5 29.64 26.78 -11.60
C SER A 5 29.46 27.67 -10.39
N VAL A 6 28.37 27.44 -9.64
CA VAL A 6 28.22 27.96 -8.27
C VAL A 6 27.92 26.77 -7.38
N ALA A 7 28.89 26.39 -6.57
CA ALA A 7 28.73 25.45 -5.47
C ALA A 7 28.12 26.20 -4.28
N ALA A 8 27.07 25.67 -3.70
CA ALA A 8 26.52 26.15 -2.45
C ALA A 8 27.09 25.31 -1.30
N ILE A 9 27.70 26.00 -0.37
CA ILE A 9 28.29 25.46 0.87
C ILE A 9 27.22 25.47 1.95
N LEU A 10 26.95 24.31 2.53
CA LEU A 10 26.18 24.19 3.76
C LEU A 10 27.02 24.73 4.94
N LEU A 11 26.43 25.64 5.71
CA LEU A 11 26.95 26.08 7.00
C LEU A 11 25.97 25.67 8.10
N VAL A 12 26.37 24.67 8.89
CA VAL A 12 25.69 24.26 10.13
C VAL A 12 26.10 25.22 11.23
N THR A 13 25.12 25.88 11.85
CA THR A 13 25.33 26.54 13.14
C THR A 13 24.33 25.98 14.16
N ALA A 14 24.89 25.17 15.08
CA ALA A 14 24.24 24.77 16.31
C ALA A 14 24.21 25.93 17.29
N LEU A 15 23.05 26.25 17.85
CA LEU A 15 22.93 27.02 19.09
C LEU A 15 21.80 26.44 19.92
N GLY A 16 22.17 25.77 21.00
CA GLY A 16 21.25 25.30 22.00
C GLY A 16 20.69 26.44 22.85
N LEU A 17 19.47 26.27 23.33
CA LEU A 17 18.99 26.83 24.58
C LEU A 17 17.74 26.06 25.08
N THR A 18 17.82 25.78 26.32
CA THR A 18 17.01 25.05 27.29
C THR A 18 15.54 25.47 27.45
N ALA A 19 14.74 24.42 27.71
CA ALA A 19 13.67 24.28 28.71
C ALA A 19 12.29 24.91 28.48
N CYS A 20 11.34 24.03 28.47
CA CYS A 20 10.05 23.97 29.20
C CYS A 20 8.85 23.62 28.33
N GLY A 21 8.34 22.41 28.55
CA GLY A 21 6.92 22.11 28.68
C GLY A 21 6.05 22.18 27.42
N GLY A 22 5.61 21.03 26.91
CA GLY A 22 4.50 20.97 25.97
C GLY A 22 4.41 19.63 25.25
N GLN A 23 3.42 18.87 25.61
CA GLN A 23 3.05 17.56 25.05
C GLN A 23 2.85 17.57 23.54
N GLY A 24 3.28 16.49 22.89
CA GLY A 24 2.69 15.99 21.66
C GLY A 24 3.34 16.41 20.36
N THR A 25 4.39 15.71 19.94
CA THR A 25 4.76 15.56 18.51
C THR A 25 5.65 14.33 18.37
N GLY A 26 5.07 13.15 18.34
CA GLY A 26 5.79 11.89 18.15
C GLY A 26 5.43 11.12 16.87
N ALA A 27 4.58 11.67 16.00
CA ALA A 27 4.06 10.93 14.86
C ALA A 27 4.56 11.42 13.49
N ALA A 28 5.32 12.50 13.40
CA ALA A 28 5.64 13.15 12.13
C ALA A 28 7.01 12.79 11.52
N ALA A 29 7.82 11.97 12.17
CA ALA A 29 9.19 11.68 11.69
C ALA A 29 9.31 10.37 10.91
N SER A 30 8.18 9.73 10.55
CA SER A 30 8.23 8.31 10.30
C SER A 30 8.15 7.83 8.84
N GLN A 31 8.29 8.66 7.83
CA GLN A 31 8.13 8.19 6.44
C GLN A 31 9.12 8.76 5.41
N GLU A 32 10.12 9.51 5.82
CA GLU A 32 11.09 10.16 4.90
C GLU A 32 11.94 9.19 4.07
N ALA A 33 11.99 7.92 4.42
CA ALA A 33 12.93 6.96 3.85
C ALA A 33 12.37 6.09 2.71
N ALA A 34 11.07 6.11 2.47
CA ALA A 34 10.45 5.23 1.47
C ALA A 34 10.80 5.57 0.01
N GLN A 35 11.35 6.74 -0.27
CA GLN A 35 11.53 7.23 -1.64
C GLN A 35 12.91 6.98 -2.24
N GLU A 36 13.99 6.87 -1.44
CA GLU A 36 15.33 6.64 -2.02
C GLU A 36 15.53 5.24 -2.62
N ALA A 37 14.72 4.26 -2.23
CA ALA A 37 14.82 2.89 -2.72
C ALA A 37 14.16 2.67 -4.11
N GLN A 38 13.32 3.59 -4.58
CA GLN A 38 12.62 3.46 -5.87
C GLN A 38 13.36 4.04 -7.09
N THR A 39 14.47 4.78 -6.89
CA THR A 39 15.25 5.37 -7.98
C THR A 39 16.53 4.61 -8.32
N GLY A 40 16.58 3.30 -8.14
CA GLY A 40 17.70 2.46 -8.56
C GLY A 40 17.86 2.46 -10.09
N GLU A 41 18.78 3.27 -10.61
CA GLU A 41 19.14 3.33 -12.02
C GLU A 41 19.58 1.96 -12.55
N ALA A 42 18.87 1.44 -13.55
CA ALA A 42 19.34 0.34 -14.39
C ALA A 42 20.42 0.87 -15.34
N GLY A 43 21.67 0.70 -14.97
CA GLY A 43 22.83 0.92 -15.85
C GLY A 43 22.87 -0.14 -16.94
N GLY A 44 22.49 0.22 -18.17
CA GLY A 44 22.62 -0.61 -19.34
C GLY A 44 24.06 -0.63 -19.85
N GLU A 45 24.68 -1.79 -19.94
CA GLU A 45 25.84 -2.02 -20.78
C GLU A 45 25.42 -2.62 -22.12
N GLN A 46 25.90 -1.98 -23.19
CA GLN A 46 25.80 -2.44 -24.58
C GLN A 46 26.74 -3.61 -24.81
N SER A 47 26.31 -4.63 -25.53
CA SER A 47 27.21 -5.54 -26.25
C SER A 47 26.63 -5.95 -27.60
N GLU A 48 27.43 -5.70 -28.54
CA GLU A 48 27.64 -5.95 -29.96
C GLU A 48 26.86 -7.07 -30.64
N GLU A 49 26.50 -6.76 -31.89
CA GLU A 49 25.96 -7.63 -32.93
C GLU A 49 26.88 -8.81 -33.30
N ALA A 50 26.31 -9.95 -33.58
CA ALA A 50 26.92 -10.95 -34.47
C ALA A 50 25.84 -11.78 -35.19
N ASP A 51 26.10 -11.92 -36.46
CA ASP A 51 25.39 -12.41 -37.63
C ASP A 51 24.75 -13.81 -37.52
N GLY A 52 23.80 -13.99 -38.41
CA GLY A 52 22.86 -15.05 -38.60
C GLY A 52 23.37 -16.47 -38.83
N ASP A 53 22.49 -17.40 -38.66
CA ASP A 53 22.28 -18.50 -39.62
C ASP A 53 20.90 -19.18 -39.43
N GLU A 54 20.31 -19.52 -40.56
CA GLU A 54 18.98 -20.06 -40.78
C GLU A 54 18.99 -21.57 -40.57
N LEU A 55 18.14 -22.15 -39.70
CA LEU A 55 17.74 -23.56 -39.81
C LEU A 55 16.32 -23.82 -39.30
N THR A 56 15.53 -24.32 -40.24
CA THR A 56 14.16 -24.85 -40.11
C THR A 56 14.09 -26.06 -39.18
N GLY A 57 13.06 -26.13 -38.34
CA GLY A 57 12.72 -27.35 -37.60
C GLY A 57 11.53 -27.13 -36.67
N THR A 58 10.38 -27.64 -37.12
CA THR A 58 9.14 -27.76 -36.37
C THR A 58 9.32 -28.80 -35.25
N ASP A 59 9.19 -28.38 -33.98
CA ASP A 59 8.68 -29.21 -32.89
C ASP A 59 8.27 -28.31 -31.72
N ALA A 60 7.05 -28.52 -31.22
CA ALA A 60 6.54 -27.81 -30.07
C ALA A 60 7.35 -28.19 -28.81
N PRO A 61 7.75 -27.24 -27.97
CA PRO A 61 8.43 -27.59 -26.74
C PRO A 61 7.42 -28.21 -25.73
N GLU A 62 7.72 -29.42 -25.28
CA GLU A 62 7.16 -30.01 -24.07
C GLU A 62 7.33 -29.05 -22.90
N ALA A 63 6.25 -28.86 -22.13
CA ALA A 63 6.28 -28.11 -20.89
C ALA A 63 7.40 -28.64 -19.98
N SER A 64 8.43 -27.84 -19.80
CA SER A 64 9.52 -28.13 -18.86
C SER A 64 8.95 -28.21 -17.45
N LYS A 65 9.17 -29.33 -16.78
CA LYS A 65 8.90 -29.50 -15.34
C LYS A 65 9.61 -28.37 -14.57
N PRO A 66 9.00 -27.84 -13.49
CA PRO A 66 9.67 -26.89 -12.62
C PRO A 66 10.95 -27.50 -12.08
N GLU A 67 12.08 -26.85 -12.26
CA GLU A 67 13.33 -27.25 -11.62
C GLU A 67 13.13 -27.21 -10.09
N GLU A 68 13.31 -28.34 -9.44
CA GLU A 68 13.42 -28.42 -7.98
C GLU A 68 14.66 -27.63 -7.53
N GLY A 69 14.39 -26.55 -6.76
CA GLY A 69 15.39 -26.00 -5.88
C GLY A 69 16.34 -24.95 -6.47
N THR A 70 15.88 -23.73 -6.63
CA THR A 70 16.79 -22.60 -6.39
C THR A 70 17.07 -22.59 -4.89
N GLN A 71 18.25 -23.06 -4.54
CA GLN A 71 18.79 -22.97 -3.19
C GLN A 71 18.81 -21.50 -2.79
N LEU A 72 18.26 -21.19 -1.62
CA LEU A 72 18.40 -19.88 -1.00
C LEU A 72 19.87 -19.48 -0.98
N ASP A 73 20.13 -18.20 -1.13
CA ASP A 73 21.47 -17.63 -0.92
C ASP A 73 22.03 -18.23 0.39
N PRO A 74 23.24 -18.84 0.36
CA PRO A 74 23.79 -19.57 1.49
C PRO A 74 24.05 -18.71 2.74
N GLY A 75 23.76 -17.42 2.72
CA GLY A 75 23.82 -16.50 3.85
C GLY A 75 22.50 -16.32 4.63
N PHE A 76 21.38 -16.89 4.17
CA PHE A 76 20.07 -16.65 4.77
C PHE A 76 19.64 -17.84 5.62
N SER A 77 19.75 -17.73 6.95
CA SER A 77 19.15 -18.68 7.89
C SER A 77 17.87 -18.09 8.46
N VAL A 78 16.75 -18.78 8.31
CA VAL A 78 15.51 -18.45 9.01
C VAL A 78 15.54 -19.18 10.35
N GLU A 79 15.62 -18.42 11.45
CA GLU A 79 15.41 -18.98 12.77
C GLU A 79 13.91 -19.12 13.03
N SER A 80 13.50 -20.23 13.65
CA SER A 80 12.10 -20.44 14.04
C SER A 80 11.75 -19.53 15.22
N GLY A 81 10.61 -18.83 15.12
CA GLY A 81 10.05 -18.00 16.18
C GLY A 81 8.99 -18.74 16.99
N SER A 82 8.77 -18.31 18.21
CA SER A 82 7.70 -18.79 19.09
C SER A 82 6.57 -17.76 19.12
N ILE A 83 5.33 -18.18 18.83
CA ILE A 83 4.17 -17.27 18.79
C ILE A 83 3.73 -16.97 20.22
N PRO A 84 3.76 -15.68 20.63
CA PRO A 84 3.40 -15.30 22.00
C PRO A 84 1.91 -15.49 22.30
N GLU A 85 1.59 -15.58 23.61
CA GLU A 85 0.21 -15.55 24.10
C GLU A 85 -0.14 -14.14 24.55
N ILE A 86 -0.81 -13.38 23.68
CA ILE A 86 -1.15 -11.97 23.89
C ILE A 86 -2.62 -11.84 24.23
N THR A 87 -2.90 -11.08 25.27
CA THR A 87 -4.27 -10.69 25.63
C THR A 87 -4.37 -9.18 25.70
N ILE A 88 -5.19 -8.59 24.82
CA ILE A 88 -5.52 -7.16 24.82
C ILE A 88 -7.00 -7.02 25.10
N GLU A 89 -7.35 -6.12 26.04
CA GLU A 89 -8.75 -5.84 26.36
C GLU A 89 -9.47 -5.22 25.15
N ALA A 90 -10.51 -5.88 24.68
CA ALA A 90 -11.27 -5.41 23.54
C ALA A 90 -12.08 -4.16 23.90
N LYS A 91 -12.02 -3.16 23.02
CA LYS A 91 -12.87 -1.97 23.08
C LYS A 91 -14.33 -2.30 22.77
N GLN A 92 -15.22 -1.42 23.18
CA GLN A 92 -16.62 -1.52 22.80
C GLN A 92 -16.80 -1.07 21.35
N ILE A 93 -17.08 -2.01 20.46
CA ILE A 93 -17.32 -1.75 19.04
C ILE A 93 -18.82 -1.55 18.81
N PRO A 94 -19.26 -0.51 18.07
CA PRO A 94 -20.65 -0.31 17.73
C PRO A 94 -21.25 -1.51 16.99
N ASP A 95 -22.47 -1.93 17.38
CA ASP A 95 -23.17 -3.03 16.70
C ASP A 95 -23.83 -2.52 15.41
N LYS A 96 -23.02 -2.39 14.36
CA LYS A 96 -23.43 -2.00 13.00
C LYS A 96 -22.95 -3.01 11.98
N GLU A 97 -23.62 -3.07 10.84
CA GLU A 97 -23.26 -3.97 9.74
C GLU A 97 -21.82 -3.72 9.25
N CYS A 98 -21.42 -2.46 9.09
CA CYS A 98 -20.07 -2.11 8.64
C CYS A 98 -18.94 -2.66 9.53
N PHE A 99 -19.16 -2.78 10.86
CA PHE A 99 -18.17 -3.40 11.75
C PHE A 99 -18.19 -4.92 11.67
N ARG A 100 -19.35 -5.54 11.44
CA ARG A 100 -19.43 -6.99 11.17
C ARG A 100 -18.71 -7.31 9.86
N PHE A 101 -18.89 -6.46 8.84
CA PHE A 101 -18.21 -6.56 7.56
C PHE A 101 -16.68 -6.46 7.71
N VAL A 102 -16.16 -5.38 8.32
CA VAL A 102 -14.71 -5.21 8.56
C VAL A 102 -14.16 -6.33 9.44
N LYS A 103 -14.93 -6.80 10.41
CA LYS A 103 -14.55 -7.95 11.24
C LYS A 103 -14.41 -9.24 10.42
N ASP A 104 -15.27 -9.50 9.45
CA ASP A 104 -15.24 -10.70 8.60
C ASP A 104 -14.11 -10.65 7.57
N MET A 105 -13.67 -9.46 7.18
CA MET A 105 -12.47 -9.28 6.33
C MET A 105 -11.21 -9.91 6.94
N LYS A 106 -11.12 -10.00 8.28
CA LYS A 106 -9.96 -10.53 9.01
C LYS A 106 -8.64 -9.89 8.54
N THR A 107 -7.51 -10.56 8.78
CA THR A 107 -6.22 -10.09 8.28
C THR A 107 -6.14 -10.27 6.76
N GLY A 108 -5.70 -9.19 6.10
CA GLY A 108 -5.46 -9.15 4.66
C GLY A 108 -3.97 -9.18 4.31
N TRP A 109 -3.71 -9.35 3.02
CA TRP A 109 -2.40 -9.36 2.41
C TRP A 109 -2.39 -8.45 1.18
N ASN A 110 -1.29 -7.71 0.95
CA ASN A 110 -1.12 -6.86 -0.21
C ASN A 110 -0.33 -7.59 -1.31
N LEU A 111 -0.84 -7.55 -2.54
CA LEU A 111 -0.12 -7.93 -3.75
C LEU A 111 0.79 -6.77 -4.18
N GLY A 112 1.77 -6.40 -3.34
CA GLY A 112 2.63 -5.24 -3.58
C GLY A 112 3.69 -5.48 -4.64
N ASN A 113 4.17 -4.39 -5.27
CA ASN A 113 5.20 -4.38 -6.30
C ASN A 113 4.87 -5.29 -7.50
N THR A 114 3.60 -5.28 -7.93
CA THR A 114 3.10 -6.14 -9.00
C THR A 114 2.27 -5.32 -9.99
N LEU A 115 0.93 -5.26 -9.83
CA LEU A 115 0.09 -4.40 -10.69
C LEU A 115 0.25 -2.89 -10.38
N ASP A 116 0.89 -2.57 -9.30
CA ASP A 116 1.30 -1.21 -8.93
C ASP A 116 2.64 -0.79 -9.55
N ALA A 117 3.40 -1.73 -10.12
CA ALA A 117 4.71 -1.46 -10.67
C ALA A 117 4.65 -0.59 -11.94
N TYR A 118 5.49 0.45 -12.00
CA TYR A 118 5.60 1.34 -13.14
C TYR A 118 7.04 1.86 -13.31
N SER A 119 7.34 2.44 -14.47
CA SER A 119 8.59 3.19 -14.72
C SER A 119 8.23 4.60 -15.14
N GLN A 120 8.79 5.59 -14.47
CA GLN A 120 8.56 6.99 -14.77
C GLN A 120 8.87 7.31 -16.25
N GLY A 121 8.01 8.05 -16.90
CA GLY A 121 8.12 8.44 -18.30
C GLY A 121 7.84 7.33 -19.32
N LYS A 122 7.42 6.14 -18.86
CA LYS A 122 7.10 5.03 -19.76
C LYS A 122 5.60 4.73 -19.75
N MET A 123 4.97 4.91 -20.91
CA MET A 123 3.60 4.44 -21.14
C MET A 123 3.64 3.00 -21.65
N TYR A 124 2.92 2.13 -20.99
CA TYR A 124 2.82 0.71 -21.37
C TYR A 124 1.63 0.42 -22.30
N GLY A 125 0.54 1.18 -22.16
CA GLY A 125 -0.67 0.92 -22.95
C GLY A 125 -1.16 -0.53 -22.77
N ASP A 126 -1.20 -1.29 -23.86
CA ASP A 126 -1.64 -2.70 -23.87
C ASP A 126 -0.55 -3.70 -23.43
N ASP A 127 0.67 -3.25 -23.16
CA ASP A 127 1.76 -4.09 -22.67
C ASP A 127 1.61 -4.34 -21.17
N ILE A 128 1.16 -5.53 -20.80
CA ILE A 128 0.95 -5.92 -19.39
C ILE A 128 2.24 -6.36 -18.67
N SER A 129 3.40 -6.31 -19.32
CA SER A 129 4.67 -6.71 -18.72
C SER A 129 5.14 -5.78 -17.58
N SER A 130 4.48 -4.64 -17.39
CA SER A 130 4.70 -3.77 -16.22
C SER A 130 4.55 -4.54 -14.90
N GLU A 131 3.71 -5.57 -14.86
CA GLU A 131 3.51 -6.43 -13.68
C GLU A 131 4.82 -7.04 -13.14
N GLU A 132 5.84 -7.24 -13.98
CA GLU A 132 7.08 -7.93 -13.62
C GLU A 132 8.30 -7.01 -13.43
N ILE A 133 8.18 -5.73 -13.75
CA ILE A 133 9.36 -4.83 -13.85
C ILE A 133 10.06 -4.55 -12.52
N TRP A 134 9.38 -4.74 -11.40
CA TRP A 134 9.99 -4.65 -10.07
C TRP A 134 10.38 -6.03 -9.51
N GLY A 135 10.51 -7.05 -10.37
CA GLY A 135 11.13 -8.34 -10.07
C GLY A 135 10.20 -9.42 -9.56
N ASN A 136 8.93 -9.13 -9.36
CA ASN A 136 7.94 -10.16 -9.03
C ASN A 136 7.54 -10.98 -10.27
N PRO A 137 7.12 -12.24 -10.12
CA PRO A 137 6.57 -13.00 -11.22
C PRO A 137 5.13 -12.58 -11.52
N VAL A 138 4.65 -12.91 -12.70
CA VAL A 138 3.22 -12.82 -13.04
C VAL A 138 2.39 -13.49 -11.95
N THR A 139 1.33 -12.81 -11.50
CA THR A 139 0.43 -13.32 -10.47
C THR A 139 -0.40 -14.49 -11.00
N THR A 140 -0.45 -15.58 -10.25
CA THR A 140 -1.21 -16.77 -10.61
C THR A 140 -2.33 -17.08 -9.61
N LYS A 141 -3.30 -17.85 -10.06
CA LYS A 141 -4.38 -18.34 -9.18
C LYS A 141 -3.84 -19.13 -7.99
N GLU A 142 -2.84 -19.97 -8.22
CA GLU A 142 -2.23 -20.81 -7.18
C GLU A 142 -1.58 -19.98 -6.07
N MET A 143 -1.04 -18.80 -6.42
CA MET A 143 -0.53 -17.83 -5.44
C MET A 143 -1.65 -17.38 -4.50
N ILE A 144 -2.78 -16.97 -5.06
CA ILE A 144 -3.96 -16.53 -4.28
C ILE A 144 -4.60 -17.72 -3.53
N ASP A 145 -4.64 -18.91 -4.11
CA ASP A 145 -5.09 -20.13 -3.43
C ASP A 145 -4.24 -20.41 -2.17
N THR A 146 -2.92 -20.13 -2.22
CA THR A 146 -2.04 -20.26 -1.05
C THR A 146 -2.46 -19.34 0.08
N LEU A 147 -2.79 -18.07 -0.22
CA LEU A 147 -3.31 -17.11 0.77
C LEU A 147 -4.60 -17.64 1.43
N LYS A 148 -5.55 -18.05 0.60
CA LYS A 148 -6.84 -18.58 1.06
C LYS A 148 -6.65 -19.80 1.96
N ASN A 149 -5.82 -20.77 1.55
CA ASN A 149 -5.59 -22.01 2.28
C ASN A 149 -4.88 -21.77 3.61
N THR A 150 -4.10 -20.70 3.73
CA THR A 150 -3.44 -20.27 4.97
C THR A 150 -4.41 -19.60 5.96
N GLY A 151 -5.50 -19.01 5.48
CA GLY A 151 -6.51 -18.40 6.34
C GLY A 151 -6.73 -16.90 6.10
N PHE A 152 -5.98 -16.27 5.18
CA PHE A 152 -6.26 -14.90 4.76
C PHE A 152 -7.66 -14.79 4.16
N ARG A 153 -8.36 -13.72 4.49
CA ARG A 153 -9.72 -13.46 4.00
C ARG A 153 -9.78 -12.26 3.05
N THR A 154 -8.75 -11.43 3.03
CA THR A 154 -8.69 -10.21 2.24
C THR A 154 -7.39 -10.16 1.44
N VAL A 155 -7.50 -9.77 0.17
CA VAL A 155 -6.38 -9.40 -0.68
C VAL A 155 -6.55 -7.95 -1.09
N ARG A 156 -5.57 -7.10 -0.78
CA ARG A 156 -5.50 -5.75 -1.37
C ARG A 156 -4.65 -5.86 -2.63
N ILE A 157 -5.19 -5.38 -3.73
CA ILE A 157 -4.59 -5.41 -5.06
C ILE A 157 -4.28 -3.96 -5.45
N PRO A 158 -3.07 -3.47 -5.15
CA PRO A 158 -2.59 -2.17 -5.61
C PRO A 158 -2.49 -2.15 -7.14
N VAL A 159 -3.01 -1.09 -7.78
CA VAL A 159 -2.96 -0.94 -9.23
C VAL A 159 -2.58 0.48 -9.61
N THR A 160 -1.55 0.62 -10.44
CA THR A 160 -1.20 1.87 -11.11
C THR A 160 -1.84 1.91 -12.50
N TRP A 161 -2.55 3.00 -12.79
CA TRP A 161 -3.34 3.13 -14.01
C TRP A 161 -2.73 4.10 -15.02
N HIS A 162 -2.09 5.20 -14.57
CA HIS A 162 -1.71 6.34 -15.43
C HIS A 162 -0.84 5.93 -16.63
N ASN A 163 -0.01 4.92 -16.49
CA ASN A 163 0.88 4.42 -17.54
C ASN A 163 0.21 3.40 -18.49
N HIS A 164 -1.04 3.02 -18.21
CA HIS A 164 -1.88 2.15 -19.04
C HIS A 164 -3.11 2.86 -19.61
N VAL A 165 -3.08 4.19 -19.68
CA VAL A 165 -4.17 4.99 -20.26
C VAL A 165 -3.73 5.69 -21.54
N THR A 166 -4.71 6.01 -22.38
CA THR A 166 -4.58 7.03 -23.43
C THR A 166 -5.52 8.18 -23.11
N ASP A 167 -5.11 9.41 -23.39
CA ASP A 167 -5.96 10.59 -23.20
C ASP A 167 -5.83 11.51 -24.41
N ASP A 168 -6.92 11.72 -25.14
CA ASP A 168 -7.02 12.60 -26.31
C ASP A 168 -7.61 13.98 -25.96
N GLY A 169 -7.71 14.28 -24.66
CA GLY A 169 -8.33 15.49 -24.13
C GLY A 169 -9.78 15.30 -23.67
N ASN A 170 -10.38 14.12 -23.90
CA ASN A 170 -11.73 13.80 -23.44
C ASN A 170 -11.76 13.05 -22.10
N GLY A 171 -10.62 12.72 -21.54
CA GLY A 171 -10.40 11.96 -20.29
C GLY A 171 -9.62 10.67 -20.55
N PRO A 172 -9.05 10.08 -19.47
CA PRO A 172 -8.27 8.86 -19.58
C PRO A 172 -9.13 7.69 -20.04
N VAL A 173 -8.61 6.92 -20.99
CA VAL A 173 -9.17 5.64 -21.44
C VAL A 173 -8.18 4.55 -21.05
N ILE A 174 -8.59 3.65 -20.17
CA ILE A 174 -7.75 2.54 -19.70
C ILE A 174 -7.59 1.53 -20.85
N SER A 175 -6.38 1.00 -21.04
CA SER A 175 -6.13 -0.14 -21.92
C SER A 175 -7.03 -1.30 -21.53
N GLU A 176 -7.74 -1.87 -22.51
CA GLU A 176 -8.61 -3.03 -22.29
C GLU A 176 -7.80 -4.24 -21.82
N ALA A 177 -6.59 -4.44 -22.39
CA ALA A 177 -5.70 -5.53 -21.99
C ALA A 177 -5.27 -5.40 -20.50
N TRP A 178 -5.01 -4.19 -20.04
CA TRP A 178 -4.70 -3.95 -18.63
C TRP A 178 -5.89 -4.16 -17.71
N LEU A 179 -7.05 -3.65 -18.11
CA LEU A 179 -8.30 -3.83 -17.35
C LEU A 179 -8.72 -5.30 -17.27
N ASP A 180 -8.54 -6.07 -18.35
CA ASP A 180 -8.74 -7.52 -18.37
C ASP A 180 -7.77 -8.24 -17.43
N ARG A 181 -6.49 -7.84 -17.40
CA ARG A 181 -5.50 -8.43 -16.49
C ARG A 181 -5.82 -8.13 -15.03
N VAL A 182 -6.18 -6.90 -14.71
CA VAL A 182 -6.62 -6.53 -13.37
C VAL A 182 -7.84 -7.34 -12.95
N GLN A 183 -8.82 -7.49 -13.82
CA GLN A 183 -10.01 -8.32 -13.55
C GLN A 183 -9.64 -9.78 -13.30
N GLU A 184 -8.77 -10.36 -14.11
CA GLU A 184 -8.31 -11.74 -13.93
C GLU A 184 -7.69 -11.97 -12.55
N VAL A 185 -6.86 -11.02 -12.05
CA VAL A 185 -6.26 -11.12 -10.73
C VAL A 185 -7.29 -10.90 -9.61
N VAL A 186 -8.23 -9.99 -9.79
CA VAL A 186 -9.38 -9.80 -8.88
C VAL A 186 -10.19 -11.09 -8.78
N ASP A 187 -10.49 -11.74 -9.93
CA ASP A 187 -11.27 -12.96 -9.98
C ASP A 187 -10.60 -14.14 -9.25
N TYR A 188 -9.26 -14.24 -9.24
CA TYR A 188 -8.57 -15.26 -8.46
C TYR A 188 -8.90 -15.20 -6.97
N ALA A 189 -9.05 -14.00 -6.40
CA ALA A 189 -9.40 -13.82 -4.99
C ALA A 189 -10.92 -13.86 -4.77
N TYR A 190 -11.69 -13.19 -5.63
CA TYR A 190 -13.14 -13.10 -5.53
C TYR A 190 -13.82 -14.48 -5.67
N ASP A 191 -13.43 -15.29 -6.64
CA ASP A 191 -13.96 -16.65 -6.84
C ASP A 191 -13.60 -17.61 -5.69
N ASN A 192 -12.54 -17.29 -4.95
CA ASN A 192 -12.20 -17.97 -3.70
C ASN A 192 -13.04 -17.51 -2.49
N GLY A 193 -13.99 -16.58 -2.69
CA GLY A 193 -14.81 -15.99 -1.64
C GLY A 193 -13.99 -15.16 -0.65
N MET A 194 -12.92 -14.53 -1.13
CA MET A 194 -12.12 -13.57 -0.38
C MET A 194 -12.64 -12.16 -0.61
N TYR A 195 -12.39 -11.27 0.33
CA TYR A 195 -12.56 -9.84 0.11
C TYR A 195 -11.40 -9.30 -0.74
N VAL A 196 -11.71 -8.38 -1.64
CA VAL A 196 -10.74 -7.72 -2.51
C VAL A 196 -10.82 -6.22 -2.30
N ILE A 197 -9.70 -5.56 -2.05
CA ILE A 197 -9.57 -4.10 -2.05
C ILE A 197 -8.80 -3.71 -3.32
N LEU A 198 -9.44 -2.98 -4.23
CA LEU A 198 -8.88 -2.50 -5.48
C LEU A 198 -8.75 -0.98 -5.45
N ASN A 199 -7.60 -0.41 -5.85
CA ASN A 199 -7.33 1.02 -5.70
C ASN A 199 -6.74 1.70 -6.95
N THR A 200 -6.47 3.01 -6.82
CA THR A 200 -5.47 3.76 -7.61
C THR A 200 -4.23 3.95 -6.76
N HIS A 201 -3.07 3.43 -7.20
CA HIS A 201 -1.91 3.31 -6.32
C HIS A 201 -0.86 4.41 -6.55
N HIS A 202 0.00 4.28 -7.57
CA HIS A 202 1.05 5.27 -7.86
C HIS A 202 0.64 6.30 -8.92
N ASP A 203 -0.61 6.77 -8.85
CA ASP A 203 -1.17 7.72 -9.82
C ASP A 203 -1.08 9.19 -9.36
N ASN A 204 -0.32 9.46 -8.28
CA ASN A 204 -0.09 10.80 -7.73
C ASN A 204 1.05 11.51 -8.47
N THR A 205 0.95 11.66 -9.79
CA THR A 205 2.03 11.98 -10.71
C THR A 205 1.77 13.19 -11.63
N ALA A 206 0.59 13.84 -11.56
CA ALA A 206 0.26 14.94 -12.47
C ALA A 206 1.15 16.19 -12.33
N ASN A 207 1.97 16.29 -11.27
CA ASN A 207 3.00 17.33 -11.13
C ASN A 207 4.31 17.02 -11.89
N ILE A 208 4.42 15.84 -12.51
CA ILE A 208 5.59 15.40 -13.28
C ILE A 208 5.31 15.62 -14.77
N GLU A 209 6.16 16.39 -15.44
CA GLU A 209 5.99 16.68 -16.87
C GLU A 209 5.96 15.39 -17.71
N GLY A 210 4.89 15.19 -18.46
CA GLY A 210 4.71 14.02 -19.32
C GLY A 210 4.07 12.81 -18.66
N GLU A 211 3.82 12.86 -17.34
CA GLU A 211 3.03 11.86 -16.64
C GLU A 211 1.55 12.26 -16.62
N GLY A 212 0.67 11.25 -16.53
CA GLY A 212 -0.75 11.44 -16.25
C GLY A 212 -1.02 11.37 -14.75
N GLY A 213 -2.28 11.12 -14.38
CA GLY A 213 -2.64 10.90 -12.99
C GLY A 213 -3.31 12.11 -12.32
N TYR A 214 -3.17 12.18 -11.00
CA TYR A 214 -3.69 13.28 -10.18
C TYR A 214 -2.58 13.92 -9.35
N TYR A 215 -2.83 15.13 -8.84
CA TYR A 215 -2.00 15.75 -7.81
C TYR A 215 -2.91 16.53 -6.84
N PRO A 216 -2.74 16.37 -5.52
CA PRO A 216 -3.71 16.86 -4.56
C PRO A 216 -3.47 18.33 -4.18
N ASP A 217 -3.56 19.24 -5.15
CA ASP A 217 -3.58 20.67 -4.91
C ASP A 217 -4.66 21.37 -5.75
N THR A 218 -4.88 22.66 -5.49
CA THR A 218 -5.84 23.45 -6.25
C THR A 218 -5.34 23.77 -7.66
N ALA A 219 -4.03 23.81 -7.89
CA ALA A 219 -3.46 24.14 -9.20
C ALA A 219 -3.74 23.05 -10.25
N HIS A 220 -3.75 21.78 -9.83
CA HIS A 220 -4.03 20.60 -10.67
C HIS A 220 -5.49 20.11 -10.57
N ALA A 221 -6.40 20.91 -9.99
CA ALA A 221 -7.75 20.46 -9.66
C ALA A 221 -8.54 19.91 -10.86
N GLU A 222 -8.52 20.62 -12.00
CA GLU A 222 -9.27 20.23 -13.20
C GLU A 222 -8.75 18.93 -13.80
N GLU A 223 -7.43 18.77 -13.89
CA GLU A 223 -6.77 17.57 -14.38
C GLU A 223 -7.02 16.39 -13.48
N SER A 224 -6.82 16.56 -12.17
CA SER A 224 -7.04 15.53 -11.16
C SER A 224 -8.50 15.05 -11.14
N ASP A 225 -9.48 15.97 -11.24
CA ASP A 225 -10.90 15.61 -11.29
C ASP A 225 -11.25 14.81 -12.54
N ARG A 226 -10.71 15.23 -13.68
CA ARG A 226 -10.90 14.54 -14.96
C ARG A 226 -10.31 13.13 -14.90
N TYR A 227 -9.11 13.00 -14.34
CA TYR A 227 -8.43 11.73 -14.18
C TYR A 227 -9.21 10.77 -13.27
N ILE A 228 -9.47 11.17 -12.03
CA ILE A 228 -10.17 10.33 -11.04
C ILE A 228 -11.56 9.91 -11.53
N ARG A 229 -12.33 10.84 -12.12
CA ARG A 229 -13.62 10.52 -12.71
C ARG A 229 -13.49 9.51 -13.85
N GLY A 230 -12.51 9.70 -14.75
CA GLY A 230 -12.33 8.85 -15.91
C GLY A 230 -11.92 7.42 -15.52
N ILE A 231 -10.96 7.26 -14.61
CA ILE A 231 -10.53 5.94 -14.12
C ILE A 231 -11.68 5.24 -13.40
N TRP A 232 -12.28 5.88 -12.38
CA TRP A 232 -13.29 5.23 -11.56
C TRP A 232 -14.61 4.96 -12.28
N THR A 233 -14.94 5.72 -13.33
CA THR A 233 -16.09 5.36 -14.19
C THR A 233 -15.87 4.02 -14.86
N GLN A 234 -14.70 3.80 -15.47
CA GLN A 234 -14.40 2.58 -16.19
C GLN A 234 -14.23 1.37 -15.25
N VAL A 235 -13.50 1.54 -14.16
CA VAL A 235 -13.33 0.49 -13.14
C VAL A 235 -14.68 0.12 -12.52
N ALA A 236 -15.48 1.11 -12.10
CA ALA A 236 -16.77 0.83 -11.50
C ALA A 236 -17.77 0.17 -12.47
N GLU A 237 -17.78 0.56 -13.75
CA GLU A 237 -18.60 -0.12 -14.77
C GLU A 237 -18.16 -1.56 -15.02
N ARG A 238 -16.83 -1.83 -15.08
CA ARG A 238 -16.28 -3.18 -15.25
C ARG A 238 -16.72 -4.12 -14.14
N PHE A 239 -16.71 -3.64 -12.89
CA PHE A 239 -16.95 -4.45 -11.71
C PHE A 239 -18.33 -4.26 -11.06
N LYS A 240 -19.30 -3.65 -11.73
CA LYS A 240 -20.59 -3.27 -11.13
C LYS A 240 -21.46 -4.45 -10.66
N ASP A 241 -21.24 -5.63 -11.22
CA ASP A 241 -22.01 -6.83 -10.88
C ASP A 241 -21.35 -7.68 -9.77
N TYR A 242 -20.12 -7.31 -9.32
CA TYR A 242 -19.47 -7.93 -8.18
C TYR A 242 -20.15 -7.49 -6.88
N ASP A 243 -20.34 -8.42 -5.97
CA ASP A 243 -21.01 -8.16 -4.69
C ASP A 243 -20.11 -7.39 -3.69
N GLU A 244 -20.49 -7.38 -2.42
CA GLU A 244 -19.82 -6.64 -1.35
C GLU A 244 -18.40 -7.14 -1.04
N HIS A 245 -17.98 -8.32 -1.54
CA HIS A 245 -16.62 -8.80 -1.36
C HIS A 245 -15.60 -7.97 -2.14
N LEU A 246 -16.01 -7.19 -3.13
CA LEU A 246 -15.13 -6.23 -3.81
C LEU A 246 -15.32 -4.82 -3.24
N ILE A 247 -14.27 -4.27 -2.65
CA ILE A 247 -14.18 -2.93 -2.06
C ILE A 247 -13.34 -2.06 -3.00
N PHE A 248 -13.74 -0.81 -3.23
CA PHE A 248 -12.90 0.15 -3.94
C PHE A 248 -12.26 1.13 -2.97
N GLU A 249 -10.95 1.37 -3.13
CA GLU A 249 -10.20 2.36 -2.39
C GLU A 249 -9.80 3.51 -3.32
N SER A 250 -10.24 4.72 -3.00
CA SER A 250 -10.18 5.88 -3.90
C SER A 250 -8.79 6.23 -4.38
N LEU A 251 -7.83 6.28 -3.46
CA LEU A 251 -6.44 6.71 -3.61
C LEU A 251 -5.58 5.86 -2.67
N ASN A 252 -4.29 5.70 -2.98
CA ASN A 252 -3.34 5.04 -2.10
C ASN A 252 -2.84 5.99 -0.99
N GLU A 253 -1.85 6.78 -1.30
CA GLU A 253 -1.17 7.73 -0.39
C GLU A 253 -1.10 9.11 -1.03
N PRO A 254 -2.22 9.83 -1.11
CA PRO A 254 -2.27 11.13 -1.76
C PRO A 254 -1.47 12.16 -0.96
N ARG A 255 -0.43 12.73 -1.59
CA ARG A 255 0.52 13.62 -0.92
C ARG A 255 1.14 14.63 -1.89
N LEU A 256 1.80 15.65 -1.37
CA LEU A 256 2.53 16.64 -2.14
C LEU A 256 3.90 16.08 -2.58
N ALA A 257 3.88 15.07 -3.46
CA ALA A 257 5.07 14.39 -3.96
C ALA A 257 6.09 15.38 -4.53
N GLY A 258 7.39 15.18 -4.19
CA GLY A 258 8.49 16.04 -4.62
C GLY A 258 8.64 17.35 -3.82
N THR A 259 7.95 17.51 -2.69
CA THR A 259 8.07 18.68 -1.81
C THR A 259 8.56 18.29 -0.40
N ASP A 260 8.95 19.29 0.41
CA ASP A 260 9.33 19.08 1.81
C ASP A 260 8.19 18.51 2.68
N TYR A 261 6.97 18.56 2.17
CA TYR A 261 5.77 18.07 2.86
C TYR A 261 5.31 16.69 2.38
N GLU A 262 6.02 16.07 1.47
CA GLU A 262 5.63 14.80 0.89
C GLU A 262 5.24 13.78 1.97
N TRP A 263 6.12 13.56 2.94
CA TRP A 263 5.93 12.65 4.06
C TRP A 263 5.72 13.35 5.42
N ASN A 264 5.65 14.69 5.41
CA ASN A 264 5.60 15.53 6.61
C ASN A 264 4.34 16.39 6.64
N PHE A 265 3.18 15.76 6.82
CA PHE A 265 1.92 16.49 6.92
C PHE A 265 1.92 17.45 8.10
N ASN A 266 1.64 18.73 7.82
CA ASN A 266 1.52 19.77 8.84
C ASN A 266 0.24 20.59 8.61
N ALA A 267 -0.77 20.36 9.46
CA ALA A 267 -2.05 21.05 9.41
C ALA A 267 -1.95 22.58 9.62
N GLY A 268 -0.81 23.11 10.06
CA GLY A 268 -0.54 24.54 10.17
C GLY A 268 -0.12 25.21 8.86
N VAL A 269 0.40 24.43 7.90
CA VAL A 269 0.97 24.90 6.64
C VAL A 269 -0.11 25.06 5.57
N ALA A 270 0.01 26.09 4.74
CA ALA A 270 -1.01 26.42 3.73
C ALA A 270 -1.10 25.36 2.63
N GLU A 271 0.03 24.86 2.16
CA GLU A 271 0.15 23.82 1.14
C GLU A 271 -0.48 22.50 1.62
N CYS A 272 -0.22 22.10 2.86
CA CYS A 272 -0.85 20.91 3.45
C CYS A 272 -2.37 21.07 3.64
N LYS A 273 -2.85 22.29 3.93
CA LYS A 273 -4.30 22.56 4.00
C LYS A 273 -4.94 22.47 2.63
N ASP A 274 -4.30 23.03 1.62
CA ASP A 274 -4.76 22.95 0.22
C ASP A 274 -4.82 21.48 -0.23
N ALA A 275 -3.76 20.72 0.04
CA ALA A 275 -3.71 19.29 -0.27
C ALA A 275 -4.81 18.50 0.45
N ALA A 276 -5.01 18.69 1.74
CA ALA A 276 -6.07 18.04 2.49
C ALA A 276 -7.47 18.38 1.93
N GLY A 277 -7.69 19.64 1.55
CA GLY A 277 -8.92 20.06 0.89
C GLY A 277 -9.13 19.40 -0.47
N SER A 278 -8.07 19.29 -1.27
CA SER A 278 -8.08 18.62 -2.57
C SER A 278 -8.31 17.11 -2.44
N ILE A 279 -7.70 16.44 -1.45
CA ILE A 279 -7.94 15.01 -1.15
C ILE A 279 -9.40 14.78 -0.77
N ASN A 280 -9.99 15.62 0.10
CA ASN A 280 -11.41 15.51 0.45
C ASN A 280 -12.31 15.66 -0.79
N ARG A 281 -12.00 16.59 -1.70
CA ARG A 281 -12.70 16.79 -2.96
C ARG A 281 -12.59 15.58 -3.89
N LEU A 282 -11.38 15.01 -4.05
CA LEU A 282 -11.15 13.81 -4.87
C LEU A 282 -11.88 12.59 -4.29
N ASN A 283 -11.87 12.42 -2.98
CA ASN A 283 -12.63 11.37 -2.30
C ASN A 283 -14.14 11.53 -2.50
N GLN A 284 -14.68 12.77 -2.45
CA GLN A 284 -16.09 13.00 -2.74
C GLN A 284 -16.42 12.68 -4.21
N LEU A 285 -15.56 13.11 -5.14
CA LEU A 285 -15.71 12.85 -6.56
C LEU A 285 -15.70 11.33 -6.85
N PHE A 286 -14.82 10.59 -6.20
CA PHE A 286 -14.78 9.14 -6.28
C PHE A 286 -16.10 8.50 -5.84
N VAL A 287 -16.60 8.85 -4.65
CA VAL A 287 -17.88 8.33 -4.14
C VAL A 287 -19.02 8.61 -5.12
N ASP A 288 -19.15 9.87 -5.55
CA ASP A 288 -20.21 10.29 -6.50
C ASP A 288 -20.11 9.52 -7.82
N THR A 289 -18.89 9.34 -8.34
CA THR A 289 -18.64 8.65 -9.60
C THR A 289 -19.02 7.16 -9.49
N VAL A 290 -18.54 6.47 -8.45
CA VAL A 290 -18.85 5.04 -8.27
C VAL A 290 -20.35 4.84 -8.06
N ARG A 291 -21.01 5.62 -7.21
CA ARG A 291 -22.47 5.51 -6.96
C ARG A 291 -23.29 5.72 -8.24
N ALA A 292 -22.86 6.64 -9.11
CA ALA A 292 -23.56 6.97 -10.36
C ALA A 292 -23.55 5.82 -11.38
N THR A 293 -22.63 4.87 -11.33
CA THR A 293 -22.60 3.72 -12.24
C THR A 293 -23.71 2.69 -11.95
N GLY A 294 -24.33 2.72 -10.77
CA GLY A 294 -25.46 1.85 -10.42
C GLY A 294 -25.04 0.41 -10.14
N GLY A 295 -25.96 -0.55 -10.31
CA GLY A 295 -25.73 -1.95 -9.98
C GLY A 295 -25.35 -2.12 -8.49
N ASN A 296 -24.45 -3.05 -8.19
CA ASN A 296 -23.98 -3.27 -6.81
C ASN A 296 -23.10 -2.12 -6.28
N ASN A 297 -22.64 -1.22 -7.16
CA ASN A 297 -21.88 -0.05 -6.76
C ASN A 297 -22.69 0.96 -5.94
N VAL A 298 -24.03 0.91 -5.99
CA VAL A 298 -24.90 1.75 -5.15
C VAL A 298 -24.63 1.50 -3.66
N GLU A 299 -24.40 0.24 -3.26
CA GLU A 299 -24.20 -0.17 -1.86
C GLU A 299 -22.80 -0.74 -1.57
N ARG A 300 -21.87 -0.66 -2.54
CA ARG A 300 -20.49 -1.11 -2.37
C ARG A 300 -19.79 -0.38 -1.23
N TYR A 301 -19.00 -1.10 -0.44
CA TYR A 301 -18.10 -0.46 0.51
C TYR A 301 -17.01 0.30 -0.23
N LEU A 302 -16.81 1.56 0.15
CA LEU A 302 -15.81 2.46 -0.42
C LEU A 302 -14.84 2.88 0.67
N MET A 303 -13.56 2.87 0.35
CA MET A 303 -12.47 3.12 1.26
C MET A 303 -11.68 4.35 0.81
N MET A 304 -11.33 5.25 1.72
CA MET A 304 -10.67 6.50 1.37
C MET A 304 -9.69 6.98 2.43
N PRO A 305 -8.48 7.41 1.98
CA PRO A 305 -7.45 7.93 2.85
C PRO A 305 -7.62 9.42 3.15
N GLY A 306 -6.94 9.87 4.22
CA GLY A 306 -6.50 11.25 4.39
C GLY A 306 -5.17 11.50 3.68
N TYR A 307 -4.51 12.62 4.02
CA TYR A 307 -3.19 12.92 3.49
C TYR A 307 -2.21 11.77 3.79
N ASP A 308 -1.52 11.30 2.73
CA ASP A 308 -0.52 10.24 2.79
C ASP A 308 -1.03 8.92 3.42
N ALA A 309 -2.33 8.70 3.44
CA ALA A 309 -2.97 7.64 4.24
C ALA A 309 -2.46 7.55 5.69
N SER A 310 -1.70 8.53 6.16
CA SER A 310 -1.05 8.53 7.47
C SER A 310 -2.04 8.73 8.63
N LEU A 311 -1.65 8.30 9.83
CA LEU A 311 -2.41 8.61 11.05
C LEU A 311 -2.64 10.12 11.18
N ALA A 312 -1.60 10.94 11.00
CA ALA A 312 -1.69 12.39 11.10
C ALA A 312 -2.67 12.99 10.10
N GLY A 313 -2.64 12.50 8.85
CA GLY A 313 -3.57 12.90 7.79
C GLY A 313 -5.01 12.49 8.08
N ALA A 314 -5.23 11.36 8.74
CA ALA A 314 -6.57 10.86 9.05
C ALA A 314 -7.20 11.54 10.29
N ILE A 315 -6.43 11.74 11.37
CA ILE A 315 -7.01 12.26 12.62
C ILE A 315 -7.13 13.79 12.67
N THR A 316 -6.53 14.52 11.73
CA THR A 316 -6.67 15.98 11.64
C THR A 316 -8.12 16.41 11.43
N ASP A 317 -8.48 17.60 11.90
CA ASP A 317 -9.80 18.19 11.63
C ASP A 317 -9.96 18.67 10.18
N LEU A 318 -8.89 18.64 9.39
CA LEU A 318 -8.94 18.94 7.95
C LEU A 318 -9.48 17.74 7.14
N TYR A 319 -9.32 16.51 7.65
CA TYR A 319 -9.87 15.32 6.99
C TYR A 319 -11.39 15.26 7.16
N GLN A 320 -12.09 15.08 6.08
CA GLN A 320 -13.55 14.97 6.05
C GLN A 320 -13.98 13.77 5.20
N LEU A 321 -14.74 12.86 5.81
CA LEU A 321 -15.37 11.81 5.05
C LEU A 321 -16.36 12.42 4.04
N PRO A 322 -16.45 11.84 2.83
CA PRO A 322 -17.45 12.26 1.83
C PRO A 322 -18.88 12.12 2.34
N ASN A 323 -19.79 12.90 1.76
CA ASN A 323 -21.20 12.60 1.84
C ASN A 323 -21.51 11.39 0.95
N ASP A 324 -22.33 10.47 1.44
CA ASP A 324 -22.77 9.33 0.67
C ASP A 324 -24.31 9.23 0.70
N ILE A 325 -24.88 8.77 -0.40
CA ILE A 325 -26.32 8.49 -0.51
C ILE A 325 -26.75 7.26 0.29
N VAL A 326 -25.78 6.42 0.67
CA VAL A 326 -25.98 5.21 1.47
C VAL A 326 -25.21 5.33 2.78
N SER A 327 -25.88 5.02 3.89
CA SER A 327 -25.25 5.08 5.21
C SER A 327 -24.36 3.85 5.48
N ASP A 328 -23.32 4.07 6.29
CA ASP A 328 -22.45 3.01 6.84
C ASP A 328 -21.68 2.18 5.78
N LYS A 329 -21.45 2.74 4.57
CA LYS A 329 -20.69 2.07 3.48
C LYS A 329 -19.34 2.73 3.19
N LEU A 330 -18.92 3.72 4.00
CA LEU A 330 -17.60 4.35 3.88
C LEU A 330 -16.65 3.84 4.96
N ILE A 331 -15.41 3.54 4.56
CA ILE A 331 -14.34 3.04 5.41
C ILE A 331 -13.17 4.02 5.34
N VAL A 332 -12.56 4.35 6.48
CA VAL A 332 -11.32 5.14 6.51
C VAL A 332 -10.13 4.22 6.23
N SER A 333 -9.31 4.60 5.23
CA SER A 333 -8.04 3.95 4.93
C SER A 333 -6.89 4.62 5.66
N VAL A 334 -6.03 3.82 6.31
CA VAL A 334 -4.81 4.30 6.95
C VAL A 334 -3.68 3.32 6.65
N HIS A 335 -2.48 3.84 6.41
CA HIS A 335 -1.24 3.07 6.33
C HIS A 335 -0.37 3.38 7.55
N ALA A 336 0.22 2.37 8.18
CA ALA A 336 0.97 2.59 9.41
C ALA A 336 2.05 1.55 9.66
N TYR A 337 3.25 1.87 9.20
CA TYR A 337 4.48 1.12 9.48
C TYR A 337 5.08 1.56 10.82
N THR A 338 4.40 1.18 11.91
CA THR A 338 4.61 1.66 13.28
C THR A 338 4.98 0.52 14.23
N PRO A 339 6.04 0.63 15.06
CA PRO A 339 6.98 1.74 15.21
C PRO A 339 7.93 1.89 14.02
N TYR A 340 8.12 3.11 13.52
CA TYR A 340 8.90 3.36 12.32
C TYR A 340 10.34 2.83 12.39
N ASN A 341 11.02 3.05 13.51
CA ASN A 341 12.40 2.62 13.67
C ASN A 341 12.58 1.10 13.54
N PHE A 342 11.57 0.33 13.88
CA PHE A 342 11.56 -1.12 13.72
C PHE A 342 10.98 -1.54 12.35
N ALA A 343 9.85 -0.97 11.99
CA ALA A 343 9.02 -1.45 10.89
C ALA A 343 9.57 -1.08 9.50
N LEU A 344 10.11 0.14 9.34
CA LEU A 344 10.44 0.67 8.00
C LEU A 344 11.80 1.35 7.91
N ARG A 345 12.30 2.01 8.98
CA ARG A 345 13.53 2.82 8.91
C ARG A 345 14.70 2.03 8.29
N PRO A 346 15.44 2.60 7.31
CA PRO A 346 16.59 1.92 6.69
C PRO A 346 17.63 1.48 7.73
N GLY A 347 18.12 0.24 7.62
CA GLY A 347 19.09 -0.34 8.56
C GLY A 347 20.44 0.39 8.60
N SER A 348 20.74 1.22 7.58
CA SER A 348 21.91 2.10 7.56
C SER A 348 21.80 3.31 8.47
N GLU A 349 20.61 3.65 8.96
CA GLU A 349 20.36 4.78 9.84
C GLU A 349 20.54 4.41 11.33
N SER A 350 21.13 5.32 12.10
CA SER A 350 21.52 5.05 13.50
C SER A 350 20.35 4.79 14.47
N GLU A 351 19.14 5.19 14.09
CA GLU A 351 17.93 5.00 14.91
C GLU A 351 17.14 3.74 14.52
N ALA A 352 17.51 3.06 13.42
CA ALA A 352 16.92 1.79 13.07
C ALA A 352 17.18 0.75 14.16
N THR A 353 16.22 -0.11 14.43
CA THR A 353 16.31 -1.19 15.41
C THR A 353 15.74 -2.49 14.88
N ASP A 354 16.41 -3.57 15.18
CA ASP A 354 15.94 -4.95 14.90
C ASP A 354 15.13 -5.50 16.07
N TYR A 355 15.10 -4.77 17.21
CA TYR A 355 14.44 -5.21 18.42
C TYR A 355 13.00 -4.77 18.51
N PHE A 356 12.12 -5.72 18.75
CA PHE A 356 10.74 -5.53 19.15
C PHE A 356 10.35 -6.63 20.13
N SER A 357 9.65 -6.29 21.20
CA SER A 357 9.06 -7.27 22.11
C SER A 357 7.67 -6.81 22.51
N TRP A 358 6.69 -7.72 22.42
CA TRP A 358 5.32 -7.45 22.85
C TRP A 358 5.19 -7.20 24.36
N GLU A 359 6.17 -7.66 25.16
CA GLU A 359 6.24 -7.45 26.61
C GLU A 359 6.89 -6.10 26.98
N ASP A 360 7.62 -5.47 26.05
CA ASP A 360 8.24 -4.17 26.30
C ASP A 360 7.26 -3.03 26.01
N PRO A 361 6.83 -2.27 27.05
CA PRO A 361 5.91 -1.15 26.86
C PRO A 361 6.41 -0.08 25.87
N LYS A 362 7.72 0.03 25.64
CA LYS A 362 8.28 0.98 24.67
C LYS A 362 8.07 0.50 23.24
N SER A 363 8.28 -0.78 22.99
CA SER A 363 8.06 -1.38 21.68
C SER A 363 6.59 -1.26 21.21
N VAL A 364 5.64 -1.46 22.13
CA VAL A 364 4.22 -1.45 21.79
C VAL A 364 3.54 -0.08 21.92
N TYR A 365 4.24 0.95 22.43
CA TYR A 365 3.65 2.25 22.70
C TYR A 365 3.02 2.91 21.47
N GLU A 366 3.76 3.01 20.38
CA GLU A 366 3.30 3.67 19.15
C GLU A 366 2.13 2.90 18.50
N ILE A 367 2.15 1.56 18.56
CA ILE A 367 1.02 0.75 18.07
C ILE A 367 -0.24 1.03 18.90
N ASN A 368 -0.11 1.11 20.21
CA ASN A 368 -1.24 1.42 21.09
C ASN A 368 -1.76 2.83 20.87
N ASP A 369 -0.89 3.81 20.64
CA ASP A 369 -1.28 5.20 20.35
C ASP A 369 -2.03 5.28 19.01
N LEU A 370 -1.52 4.62 17.96
CA LEU A 370 -2.18 4.46 16.67
C LEU A 370 -3.60 3.91 16.83
N MET A 371 -3.72 2.74 17.47
CA MET A 371 -5.02 2.05 17.60
C MET A 371 -6.02 2.86 18.45
N ASN A 372 -5.55 3.49 19.54
CA ASN A 372 -6.40 4.35 20.37
C ASN A 372 -6.84 5.62 19.64
N SER A 373 -5.97 6.23 18.85
CA SER A 373 -6.28 7.42 18.08
C SER A 373 -7.35 7.13 17.02
N LEU A 374 -7.20 6.06 16.26
CA LEU A 374 -8.18 5.61 15.26
C LEU A 374 -9.52 5.21 15.90
N TYR A 375 -9.46 4.46 17.02
CA TYR A 375 -10.67 4.11 17.77
C TYR A 375 -11.42 5.37 18.23
N ASN A 376 -10.73 6.33 18.86
CA ASN A 376 -11.36 7.54 19.40
C ASN A 376 -11.90 8.47 18.31
N LYS A 377 -11.17 8.62 17.19
CA LYS A 377 -11.57 9.52 16.09
C LYS A 377 -12.73 8.92 15.28
N PHE A 378 -12.72 7.60 15.00
CA PHE A 378 -13.60 6.95 14.05
C PHE A 378 -14.45 5.82 14.64
N VAL A 379 -13.83 4.74 15.12
CA VAL A 379 -14.54 3.51 15.48
C VAL A 379 -15.59 3.76 16.54
N SER A 380 -15.27 4.47 17.63
CA SER A 380 -16.23 4.82 18.70
C SER A 380 -17.40 5.69 18.21
N LYS A 381 -17.27 6.33 17.06
CA LYS A 381 -18.30 7.16 16.42
C LYS A 381 -19.08 6.43 15.33
N GLY A 382 -18.83 5.15 15.16
CA GLY A 382 -19.55 4.31 14.20
C GLY A 382 -19.01 4.34 12.77
N ILE A 383 -17.73 4.76 12.59
CA ILE A 383 -17.05 4.81 11.31
C ILE A 383 -15.97 3.70 11.29
N PRO A 384 -16.04 2.72 10.37
CA PRO A 384 -15.06 1.65 10.29
C PRO A 384 -13.72 2.13 9.73
N VAL A 385 -12.64 1.47 10.15
CA VAL A 385 -11.26 1.73 9.72
C VAL A 385 -10.63 0.43 9.25
N VAL A 386 -9.90 0.50 8.15
CA VAL A 386 -8.99 -0.54 7.68
C VAL A 386 -7.58 0.05 7.57
N ILE A 387 -6.61 -0.63 8.17
CA ILE A 387 -5.20 -0.33 7.93
C ILE A 387 -4.82 -1.08 6.65
N GLY A 388 -4.78 -0.34 5.53
CA GLY A 388 -4.53 -0.88 4.19
C GLY A 388 -3.11 -1.43 4.04
N GLU A 389 -2.15 -0.85 4.78
CA GLU A 389 -0.76 -1.30 4.78
C GLU A 389 -0.15 -1.22 6.18
N TYR A 390 0.53 -2.29 6.57
CA TYR A 390 1.43 -2.38 7.71
C TYR A 390 2.44 -3.48 7.47
N GLY A 391 3.56 -3.46 8.15
CA GLY A 391 4.57 -4.50 8.01
C GLY A 391 5.83 -4.17 8.78
N ALA A 392 6.80 -5.08 8.75
CA ALA A 392 8.13 -4.85 9.27
C ALA A 392 9.16 -5.49 8.33
N VAL A 393 10.16 -4.69 7.93
CA VAL A 393 11.28 -5.15 7.10
C VAL A 393 12.03 -6.27 7.80
N ASN A 394 12.48 -7.25 7.01
CA ASN A 394 13.37 -8.28 7.50
C ASN A 394 14.77 -7.70 7.68
N ARG A 395 15.31 -7.82 8.89
CA ARG A 395 16.70 -7.52 9.22
C ARG A 395 17.36 -8.78 9.77
N ASP A 396 18.66 -8.87 9.63
CA ASP A 396 19.46 -10.05 10.00
C ASP A 396 18.95 -10.75 11.27
N ASN A 397 18.28 -11.90 11.06
CA ASN A 397 17.81 -12.80 12.14
C ASN A 397 16.83 -12.18 13.17
N ASN A 398 16.07 -11.14 12.80
CA ASN A 398 15.05 -10.58 13.69
C ASN A 398 13.68 -11.29 13.59
N THR A 399 13.68 -12.59 13.29
CA THR A 399 12.45 -13.36 13.08
C THR A 399 11.55 -13.35 14.31
N GLN A 400 12.08 -13.55 15.53
CA GLN A 400 11.27 -13.54 16.75
C GLN A 400 10.65 -12.15 17.00
N ASP A 401 11.43 -11.10 16.82
CA ASP A 401 10.95 -9.72 16.96
C ASP A 401 9.81 -9.40 15.97
N ARG A 402 9.92 -9.92 14.74
CA ARG A 402 8.84 -9.80 13.73
C ARG A 402 7.62 -10.65 14.10
N VAL A 403 7.79 -11.85 14.63
CA VAL A 403 6.68 -12.69 15.14
C VAL A 403 5.95 -11.97 16.25
N ASP A 404 6.66 -11.39 17.22
CA ASP A 404 6.11 -10.60 18.30
C ASP A 404 5.36 -9.36 17.77
N TYR A 405 5.94 -8.67 16.80
CA TYR A 405 5.35 -7.51 16.14
C TYR A 405 4.03 -7.85 15.44
N TYR A 406 4.03 -8.85 14.55
CA TYR A 406 2.83 -9.23 13.81
C TYR A 406 1.72 -9.77 14.72
N ALA A 407 2.09 -10.54 15.75
CA ALA A 407 1.15 -11.00 16.77
C ALA A 407 0.49 -9.82 17.51
N TYR A 408 1.32 -8.90 18.03
CA TYR A 408 0.83 -7.76 18.80
C TYR A 408 0.00 -6.79 17.95
N TYR A 409 0.50 -6.45 16.76
CA TYR A 409 -0.16 -5.51 15.87
C TYR A 409 -1.56 -6.01 15.47
N THR A 410 -1.65 -7.28 15.05
CA THR A 410 -2.92 -7.89 14.66
C THR A 410 -3.88 -7.99 15.85
N ALA A 411 -3.40 -8.40 17.02
CA ALA A 411 -4.21 -8.45 18.24
C ALA A 411 -4.72 -7.06 18.66
N ALA A 412 -3.88 -6.04 18.59
CA ALA A 412 -4.23 -4.66 18.93
C ALA A 412 -5.25 -4.07 17.95
N ALA A 413 -5.05 -4.26 16.64
CA ALA A 413 -6.02 -3.85 15.62
C ALA A 413 -7.39 -4.50 15.90
N ARG A 414 -7.42 -5.81 16.10
CA ARG A 414 -8.63 -6.57 16.38
C ARG A 414 -9.35 -6.11 17.62
N ALA A 415 -8.62 -5.86 18.72
CA ALA A 415 -9.16 -5.37 19.98
C ALA A 415 -9.82 -3.99 19.85
N ASN A 416 -9.41 -3.18 18.87
CA ASN A 416 -9.96 -1.87 18.57
C ASN A 416 -11.00 -1.87 17.42
N GLY A 417 -11.40 -3.05 16.91
CA GLY A 417 -12.39 -3.19 15.83
C GLY A 417 -11.87 -2.77 14.45
N ILE A 418 -10.56 -2.87 14.25
CA ILE A 418 -9.83 -2.49 13.04
C ILE A 418 -9.33 -3.76 12.35
N THR A 419 -9.37 -3.79 11.03
CA THR A 419 -8.74 -4.82 10.19
C THR A 419 -7.48 -4.24 9.56
N CYS A 420 -6.49 -5.10 9.31
CA CYS A 420 -5.21 -4.69 8.72
C CYS A 420 -4.75 -5.66 7.63
N CYS A 421 -4.07 -5.12 6.58
CA CYS A 421 -3.51 -5.86 5.47
C CYS A 421 -1.98 -5.73 5.49
N VAL A 422 -1.28 -6.86 5.65
CA VAL A 422 0.18 -6.86 5.65
C VAL A 422 0.73 -6.52 4.27
N TRP A 423 1.75 -5.66 4.22
CA TRP A 423 2.46 -5.36 3.00
C TRP A 423 3.47 -6.47 2.67
N ASP A 424 3.42 -6.96 1.45
CA ASP A 424 4.37 -7.93 0.89
C ASP A 424 4.76 -7.46 -0.51
N ASN A 425 5.98 -6.96 -0.65
CA ASN A 425 6.52 -6.50 -1.94
C ASN A 425 7.31 -7.57 -2.70
N GLY A 426 7.41 -8.78 -2.14
CA GLY A 426 8.18 -9.89 -2.73
C GLY A 426 9.70 -9.73 -2.63
N SER A 427 10.24 -8.68 -1.98
CA SER A 427 11.67 -8.49 -1.76
C SER A 427 12.11 -9.12 -0.45
N PHE A 428 13.21 -9.90 -0.48
CA PHE A 428 13.76 -10.63 0.68
C PHE A 428 15.16 -10.16 1.07
N THR A 429 15.92 -9.56 0.16
CA THR A 429 17.35 -9.29 0.33
C THR A 429 17.75 -7.86 0.03
N ASP A 430 17.01 -7.18 -0.84
CA ASP A 430 17.40 -5.86 -1.34
C ASP A 430 16.30 -4.82 -1.09
N GLY A 431 16.69 -3.60 -0.78
CA GLY A 431 15.79 -2.49 -0.54
C GLY A 431 14.92 -2.70 0.70
N GLU A 432 13.63 -2.44 0.56
CA GLU A 432 12.63 -2.67 1.60
C GLU A 432 12.21 -4.15 1.61
N THR A 433 12.75 -4.91 2.53
CA THR A 433 12.61 -6.38 2.62
C THR A 433 11.32 -6.80 3.32
N PHE A 434 10.18 -6.50 2.71
CA PHE A 434 8.85 -6.88 3.21
C PHE A 434 8.37 -8.25 2.71
N GLY A 435 9.14 -8.95 1.86
CA GLY A 435 8.75 -10.22 1.30
C GLY A 435 8.45 -11.28 2.37
N ILE A 436 7.28 -11.91 2.27
CA ILE A 436 6.87 -13.03 3.12
C ILE A 436 6.41 -14.24 2.32
N LEU A 437 5.79 -14.05 1.16
CA LEU A 437 5.42 -15.13 0.24
C LEU A 437 6.47 -15.25 -0.88
N ARG A 438 7.12 -16.39 -0.98
CA ARG A 438 7.97 -16.75 -2.13
C ARG A 438 7.09 -17.08 -3.33
N ARG A 439 6.70 -16.02 -4.08
CA ARG A 439 5.67 -16.04 -5.12
C ARG A 439 5.97 -17.03 -6.25
N ARG A 440 7.26 -17.24 -6.63
CA ARG A 440 7.64 -18.17 -7.71
C ARG A 440 7.39 -19.66 -7.34
N VAL A 441 7.26 -19.97 -6.06
CA VAL A 441 7.07 -21.34 -5.56
C VAL A 441 5.87 -21.49 -4.64
N ASN A 442 5.11 -20.43 -4.42
CA ASN A 442 3.90 -20.36 -3.58
C ASN A 442 4.15 -20.92 -2.15
N LYS A 443 5.25 -20.50 -1.51
CA LYS A 443 5.62 -20.93 -0.15
C LYS A 443 5.90 -19.73 0.74
N TRP A 444 5.43 -19.80 1.96
CA TRP A 444 5.80 -18.83 2.99
C TRP A 444 7.27 -18.97 3.33
N PHE A 445 7.93 -17.83 3.54
CA PHE A 445 9.31 -17.79 3.94
C PHE A 445 9.47 -17.71 5.46
N PHE A 446 8.56 -16.99 6.12
CA PHE A 446 8.49 -16.80 7.56
C PHE A 446 7.15 -17.36 8.08
N GLU A 447 7.03 -18.71 8.18
CA GLU A 447 5.76 -19.36 8.54
C GLU A 447 5.21 -18.87 9.89
N GLU A 448 6.09 -18.67 10.88
CA GLU A 448 5.70 -18.23 12.22
C GLU A 448 5.11 -16.82 12.24
N THR A 449 5.54 -15.92 11.35
CA THR A 449 4.92 -14.58 11.23
C THR A 449 3.49 -14.68 10.70
N ILE A 450 3.27 -15.61 9.77
CA ILE A 450 1.94 -15.88 9.22
C ILE A 450 1.04 -16.51 10.27
N GLU A 451 1.53 -17.54 10.97
CA GLU A 451 0.79 -18.19 12.06
C GLU A 451 0.43 -17.19 13.17
N ALA A 452 1.34 -16.26 13.50
CA ALA A 452 1.10 -15.20 14.46
C ALA A 452 -0.05 -14.28 14.03
N MET A 453 -0.05 -13.82 12.77
CA MET A 453 -1.16 -13.04 12.21
C MET A 453 -2.48 -13.82 12.21
N MET A 454 -2.48 -15.08 11.79
CA MET A 454 -3.69 -15.92 11.74
C MET A 454 -4.26 -16.19 13.12
N LYS A 455 -3.41 -16.39 14.14
CA LYS A 455 -3.84 -16.60 15.53
C LYS A 455 -4.66 -15.44 16.09
N TYR A 456 -4.33 -14.22 15.71
CA TYR A 456 -4.96 -12.99 16.23
C TYR A 456 -5.93 -12.31 15.25
N SER A 457 -6.14 -12.91 14.09
CA SER A 457 -6.99 -12.40 13.00
C SER A 457 -8.50 -12.41 13.29
#